data_e9f48dc986d00d54f55cc8ffc227dc47
#
_entry.id   e9f48dc986d00d54f55cc8ffc227dc47
#
_cell.length_a   1.000
_cell.length_b   1.000
_cell.length_c   1.000
_cell.angle_alpha   90.00
_cell.angle_beta   90.00
_cell.angle_gamma   90.00
#
_symmetry.space_group_name_H-M   'P 1'
#
loop_
_entity.id
_entity.type
_entity.pdbx_description
1 polymer ?
#
loop_
_entity_poly.entity_id
_entity_poly.type
_entity_poly.pdbx_seq_one_letter_code
_entity_poly.pdbx_strand_id
1 'polypeptide(L)'
;MIQHKTANRREFIRMGSIAGLGMADIMRMQHLYGSDESSRSDINCIFLFILGGMPHQDMWDLKPDAPSEIRGDFHKISTNVPGIQISDVIPKCATVMDKMAILRSMTHDDSDHGRGFHVMMSGKKAGAGDFNGNQNNNQHPCIGSMVSHLGTPGVLPPYISLPNFLNSGGPSFLGPAHGPFVIDSDPAAPD
;
A
#
# COMPACT_ATOMS: atom_id res chain seq x y z
N MET A 1 45.70 -5.92 12.74
CA MET A 1 45.45 -4.89 11.74
C MET A 1 44.51 -5.52 10.69
N ILE A 2 43.22 -5.30 10.82
CA ILE A 2 42.19 -5.86 9.90
C ILE A 2 42.02 -4.87 8.75
N GLN A 3 42.53 -5.24 7.57
CA GLN A 3 42.29 -4.46 6.35
C GLN A 3 40.82 -4.62 5.96
N HIS A 4 40.03 -3.56 6.09
CA HIS A 4 38.72 -3.46 5.46
C HIS A 4 38.91 -3.36 3.93
N LYS A 5 38.74 -4.48 3.23
CA LYS A 5 38.54 -4.47 1.77
C LYS A 5 37.21 -3.78 1.48
N THR A 6 37.26 -2.60 0.90
CA THR A 6 36.08 -1.94 0.34
C THR A 6 35.59 -2.76 -0.86
N ALA A 7 34.39 -3.30 -0.73
CA ALA A 7 33.73 -4.01 -1.82
C ALA A 7 33.59 -3.07 -3.02
N ASN A 8 34.03 -3.52 -4.19
CA ASN A 8 33.87 -2.74 -5.41
C ASN A 8 32.41 -2.85 -5.95
N ARG A 9 32.00 -1.95 -6.85
CA ARG A 9 30.63 -1.93 -7.43
C ARG A 9 30.17 -3.30 -7.96
N ARG A 10 31.09 -4.09 -8.50
CA ARG A 10 30.81 -5.40 -9.08
C ARG A 10 30.57 -6.46 -8.01
N GLU A 11 31.23 -6.38 -6.86
CA GLU A 11 31.01 -7.26 -5.71
C GLU A 11 29.70 -6.89 -4.98
N PHE A 12 29.36 -5.61 -4.91
CA PHE A 12 28.09 -5.13 -4.39
C PHE A 12 26.90 -5.65 -5.23
N ILE A 13 27.00 -5.61 -6.54
CA ILE A 13 25.98 -6.14 -7.47
C ILE A 13 25.89 -7.67 -7.35
N ARG A 14 27.00 -8.38 -7.15
CA ARG A 14 27.02 -9.84 -6.96
C ARG A 14 26.44 -10.27 -5.59
N MET A 15 26.67 -9.51 -4.54
CA MET A 15 26.07 -9.80 -3.23
C MET A 15 24.55 -9.65 -3.23
N GLY A 16 23.98 -8.75 -4.04
CA GLY A 16 22.54 -8.63 -4.25
C GLY A 16 21.89 -9.82 -4.94
N SER A 17 22.68 -10.64 -5.66
CA SER A 17 22.15 -11.81 -6.41
C SER A 17 22.06 -13.10 -5.59
N ILE A 18 22.59 -13.12 -4.36
CA ILE A 18 22.53 -14.31 -3.48
C ILE A 18 21.13 -14.54 -2.88
N ALA A 19 20.27 -13.52 -2.89
CA ALA A 19 18.88 -13.61 -2.41
C ALA A 19 17.83 -13.89 -3.52
N GLY A 20 18.25 -14.34 -4.69
CA GLY A 20 17.35 -14.81 -5.76
C GLY A 20 16.77 -13.73 -6.68
N LEU A 21 16.86 -12.45 -6.32
CA LEU A 21 16.46 -11.32 -7.18
C LEU A 21 17.47 -10.19 -7.00
N GLY A 22 18.49 -10.14 -7.84
CA GLY A 22 19.48 -9.06 -7.86
C GLY A 22 18.96 -7.81 -8.57
N MET A 23 19.61 -6.65 -8.31
CA MET A 23 19.31 -5.40 -9.02
C MET A 23 19.33 -5.58 -10.55
N ALA A 24 20.18 -6.48 -11.06
CA ALA A 24 20.23 -6.82 -12.49
C ALA A 24 18.97 -7.54 -12.98
N ASP A 25 18.35 -8.35 -12.13
CA ASP A 25 17.10 -9.05 -12.47
C ASP A 25 15.92 -8.11 -12.37
N ILE A 26 15.93 -7.17 -11.41
CA ILE A 26 14.94 -6.08 -11.34
C ILE A 26 15.05 -5.18 -12.57
N MET A 27 16.27 -4.79 -12.99
CA MET A 27 16.48 -4.01 -14.20
C MET A 27 16.11 -4.80 -15.48
N ARG A 28 16.34 -6.11 -15.52
CA ARG A 28 15.87 -6.98 -16.60
C ARG A 28 14.37 -7.09 -16.63
N MET A 29 13.73 -7.26 -15.48
CA MET A 29 12.27 -7.23 -15.37
C MET A 29 11.70 -5.88 -15.82
N GLN A 30 12.27 -4.78 -15.37
CA GLN A 30 11.89 -3.45 -15.87
C GLN A 30 12.08 -3.30 -17.37
N HIS A 31 13.14 -3.88 -17.95
CA HIS A 31 13.38 -3.84 -19.41
C HIS A 31 12.44 -4.78 -20.17
N LEU A 32 12.14 -5.96 -19.63
CA LEU A 32 11.22 -6.93 -20.25
C LEU A 32 9.74 -6.52 -20.15
N TYR A 33 9.37 -5.84 -19.04
CA TYR A 33 8.00 -5.38 -18.79
C TYR A 33 7.79 -3.88 -19.05
N GLY A 34 8.88 -3.12 -19.22
CA GLY A 34 8.86 -1.66 -19.42
C GLY A 34 9.21 -1.20 -20.82
N SER A 35 9.51 -2.11 -21.76
CA SER A 35 9.96 -1.75 -23.11
C SER A 35 8.84 -1.42 -24.11
N ASP A 36 7.59 -1.53 -23.71
CA ASP A 36 6.47 -1.07 -24.54
C ASP A 36 6.01 0.30 -24.04
N GLU A 37 6.68 1.37 -24.48
CA GLU A 37 6.17 2.74 -24.30
C GLU A 37 4.79 2.93 -24.94
N SER A 38 4.38 2.06 -25.86
CA SER A 38 3.05 2.05 -26.49
C SER A 38 1.97 1.41 -25.62
N SER A 39 2.31 0.69 -24.55
CA SER A 39 1.38 0.00 -23.65
C SER A 39 1.43 0.51 -22.19
N ARG A 40 1.84 1.74 -21.96
CA ARG A 40 1.44 2.44 -20.73
C ARG A 40 -0.07 2.63 -20.83
N SER A 41 -0.78 1.54 -20.57
CA SER A 41 -2.23 1.59 -20.36
C SER A 41 -2.46 2.64 -19.28
N ASP A 42 -3.43 3.52 -19.50
CA ASP A 42 -3.94 4.46 -18.49
C ASP A 42 -4.50 3.64 -17.33
N ILE A 43 -3.58 3.15 -16.47
CA ILE A 43 -3.96 2.39 -15.28
C ILE A 43 -4.32 3.42 -14.22
N ASN A 44 -5.61 3.49 -13.90
CA ASN A 44 -6.10 4.25 -12.79
C ASN A 44 -6.17 3.37 -11.55
N CYS A 45 -5.70 3.89 -10.41
CA CYS A 45 -5.75 3.20 -9.13
C CYS A 45 -6.68 3.93 -8.18
N ILE A 46 -7.64 3.22 -7.62
CA ILE A 46 -8.47 3.71 -6.52
C ILE A 46 -7.96 3.07 -5.24
N PHE A 47 -7.37 3.88 -4.35
CA PHE A 47 -6.93 3.46 -3.04
C PHE A 47 -8.04 3.71 -2.03
N LEU A 48 -8.75 2.66 -1.63
CA LEU A 48 -9.81 2.73 -0.64
C LEU A 48 -9.23 2.46 0.75
N PHE A 49 -9.03 3.51 1.54
CA PHE A 49 -8.56 3.39 2.90
C PHE A 49 -9.74 3.27 3.86
N ILE A 50 -9.88 2.10 4.46
CA ILE A 50 -10.97 1.81 5.40
C ILE A 50 -10.47 2.12 6.81
N LEU A 51 -11.08 3.13 7.45
CA LEU A 51 -10.76 3.55 8.80
C LEU A 51 -11.57 2.74 9.81
N GLY A 52 -10.91 2.29 10.87
CA GLY A 52 -11.48 1.75 12.10
C GLY A 52 -12.42 0.57 11.96
N GLY A 53 -12.40 -0.32 12.90
CA GLY A 53 -13.46 -1.28 13.14
C GLY A 53 -13.67 -2.43 12.16
N MET A 54 -12.77 -2.65 11.20
CA MET A 54 -12.82 -3.80 10.30
C MET A 54 -11.61 -4.72 10.54
N PRO A 55 -11.63 -5.54 11.59
CA PRO A 55 -10.51 -6.43 11.88
C PRO A 55 -10.37 -7.50 10.79
N HIS A 56 -9.14 -7.82 10.43
CA HIS A 56 -8.86 -8.77 9.34
C HIS A 56 -9.45 -10.16 9.58
N GLN A 57 -9.50 -10.59 10.84
CA GLN A 57 -10.07 -11.89 11.22
C GLN A 57 -11.59 -11.97 11.00
N ASP A 58 -12.30 -10.85 10.94
CA ASP A 58 -13.73 -10.80 10.68
C ASP A 58 -14.06 -10.64 9.19
N MET A 59 -13.04 -10.46 8.35
CA MET A 59 -13.21 -10.14 6.93
C MET A 59 -12.51 -11.17 6.00
N TRP A 60 -11.20 -10.98 5.82
CA TRP A 60 -10.42 -11.67 4.79
C TRP A 60 -9.57 -12.81 5.32
N ASP A 61 -9.24 -12.79 6.61
CA ASP A 61 -8.28 -13.69 7.24
C ASP A 61 -8.87 -14.35 8.48
N LEU A 62 -9.99 -15.02 8.27
CA LEU A 62 -10.62 -15.86 9.28
C LEU A 62 -9.60 -16.86 9.82
N LYS A 63 -9.61 -17.05 11.15
CA LYS A 63 -8.75 -18.00 11.87
C LYS A 63 -9.60 -19.16 12.40
N PRO A 64 -10.15 -20.04 11.53
CA PRO A 64 -11.18 -21.01 11.92
C PRO A 64 -10.72 -22.01 13.00
N ASP A 65 -9.43 -22.27 13.04
CA ASP A 65 -8.81 -23.21 13.98
C ASP A 65 -8.28 -22.53 15.26
N ALA A 66 -8.42 -21.20 15.36
CA ALA A 66 -8.03 -20.45 16.55
C ALA A 66 -9.11 -20.57 17.65
N PRO A 67 -8.73 -20.33 18.93
CA PRO A 67 -9.69 -20.20 20.02
C PRO A 67 -10.77 -19.15 19.74
N SER A 68 -11.94 -19.30 20.35
CA SER A 68 -13.10 -18.41 20.12
C SER A 68 -12.81 -16.93 20.34
N GLU A 69 -11.90 -16.62 21.27
CA GLU A 69 -11.47 -15.26 21.60
C GLU A 69 -10.67 -14.59 20.48
N ILE A 70 -10.17 -15.37 19.52
CA ILE A 70 -9.34 -14.89 18.41
C ILE A 70 -10.08 -14.95 17.09
N ARG A 71 -10.86 -16.05 16.84
CA ARG A 71 -11.46 -16.29 15.53
C ARG A 71 -12.65 -15.39 15.20
N GLY A 72 -13.23 -14.69 16.20
CA GLY A 72 -14.45 -13.89 16.03
C GLY A 72 -15.73 -14.73 15.90
N ASP A 73 -16.87 -14.04 15.75
CA ASP A 73 -18.22 -14.64 15.72
C ASP A 73 -18.72 -14.93 14.30
N PHE A 74 -18.03 -14.45 13.26
CA PHE A 74 -18.47 -14.58 11.88
C PHE A 74 -18.08 -15.91 11.25
N HIS A 75 -18.87 -16.33 10.26
CA HIS A 75 -18.70 -17.63 9.63
C HIS A 75 -18.00 -17.51 8.28
N LYS A 76 -17.29 -18.57 7.92
CA LYS A 76 -16.65 -18.68 6.61
C LYS A 76 -17.65 -19.05 5.53
N ILE A 77 -17.56 -18.40 4.38
CA ILE A 77 -18.26 -18.76 3.16
C ILE A 77 -17.28 -19.09 2.05
N SER A 78 -17.67 -19.98 1.16
CA SER A 78 -16.90 -20.30 -0.04
C SER A 78 -16.96 -19.15 -1.04
N THR A 79 -15.89 -18.99 -1.80
CA THR A 79 -15.83 -18.01 -2.87
C THR A 79 -15.94 -18.69 -4.24
N ASN A 80 -15.97 -17.88 -5.33
CA ASN A 80 -15.90 -18.42 -6.69
C ASN A 80 -14.50 -18.98 -7.05
N VAL A 81 -13.51 -18.90 -6.13
CA VAL A 81 -12.20 -19.52 -6.28
C VAL A 81 -12.09 -20.70 -5.32
N PRO A 82 -11.94 -21.95 -5.81
CA PRO A 82 -11.81 -23.10 -4.96
C PRO A 82 -10.68 -22.98 -3.94
N GLY A 83 -10.95 -23.32 -2.68
CA GLY A 83 -9.98 -23.28 -1.59
C GLY A 83 -9.83 -21.92 -0.91
N ILE A 84 -10.41 -20.85 -1.44
CA ILE A 84 -10.44 -19.55 -0.80
C ILE A 84 -11.77 -19.34 -0.09
N GLN A 85 -11.72 -19.04 1.19
CA GLN A 85 -12.85 -18.71 2.03
C GLN A 85 -12.67 -17.35 2.68
N ILE A 86 -13.76 -16.62 2.83
CA ILE A 86 -13.81 -15.31 3.47
C ILE A 86 -15.02 -15.26 4.41
N SER A 87 -15.18 -14.14 5.12
CA SER A 87 -16.30 -13.94 6.05
C SER A 87 -17.63 -13.76 5.32
N ASP A 88 -18.71 -14.23 5.97
CA ASP A 88 -20.09 -14.03 5.56
C ASP A 88 -20.59 -12.58 5.63
N VAL A 89 -19.84 -11.69 6.27
CA VAL A 89 -20.15 -10.24 6.29
C VAL A 89 -19.85 -9.53 4.97
N ILE A 90 -19.06 -10.16 4.08
CA ILE A 90 -18.69 -9.60 2.76
C ILE A 90 -19.06 -10.53 1.60
N PRO A 91 -20.32 -10.97 1.49
CA PRO A 91 -20.71 -12.02 0.55
C PRO A 91 -20.53 -11.59 -0.92
N LYS A 92 -20.64 -10.29 -1.22
CA LYS A 92 -20.39 -9.78 -2.58
C LYS A 92 -18.95 -9.97 -3.03
N CYS A 93 -17.99 -9.87 -2.12
CA CYS A 93 -16.59 -10.11 -2.43
C CYS A 93 -16.33 -11.59 -2.77
N ALA A 94 -17.10 -12.52 -2.19
CA ALA A 94 -17.00 -13.93 -2.50
C ALA A 94 -17.28 -14.24 -3.99
N THR A 95 -18.16 -13.46 -4.63
CA THR A 95 -18.53 -13.65 -6.03
C THR A 95 -17.53 -13.12 -7.05
N VAL A 96 -16.57 -12.30 -6.61
CA VAL A 96 -15.54 -11.65 -7.46
C VAL A 96 -14.13 -11.95 -7.00
N MET A 97 -13.95 -13.00 -6.19
CA MET A 97 -12.63 -13.37 -5.64
C MET A 97 -11.60 -13.71 -6.71
N ASP A 98 -12.02 -14.20 -7.87
CA ASP A 98 -11.17 -14.42 -9.03
C ASP A 98 -10.49 -13.17 -9.57
N LYS A 99 -10.97 -11.99 -9.16
CA LYS A 99 -10.41 -10.66 -9.53
C LYS A 99 -9.66 -9.99 -8.39
N MET A 100 -9.50 -10.68 -7.26
CA MET A 100 -8.93 -10.13 -6.04
C MET A 100 -7.62 -10.83 -5.66
N ALA A 101 -6.69 -10.08 -5.09
CA ALA A 101 -5.52 -10.61 -4.41
C ALA A 101 -5.57 -10.23 -2.93
N ILE A 102 -5.48 -11.21 -2.04
CA ILE A 102 -5.49 -10.99 -0.59
C ILE A 102 -4.07 -11.18 -0.05
N LEU A 103 -3.50 -10.13 0.52
CA LEU A 103 -2.20 -10.15 1.15
C LEU A 103 -2.38 -10.27 2.67
N ARG A 104 -2.41 -11.51 3.19
CA ARG A 104 -2.60 -11.79 4.62
C ARG A 104 -1.35 -11.64 5.47
N SER A 105 -0.18 -11.51 4.84
CA SER A 105 1.12 -11.41 5.52
C SER A 105 1.54 -9.98 5.84
N MET A 106 0.68 -8.99 5.56
CA MET A 106 0.96 -7.59 5.91
C MET A 106 0.98 -7.42 7.42
N THR A 107 2.08 -6.91 7.95
CA THR A 107 2.26 -6.68 9.39
C THR A 107 3.17 -5.49 9.65
N HIS A 108 3.02 -4.88 10.78
CA HIS A 108 3.91 -3.86 11.35
C HIS A 108 3.86 -3.95 12.88
N ASP A 109 4.83 -3.33 13.52
CA ASP A 109 5.02 -3.37 14.98
C ASP A 109 4.56 -2.09 15.71
N ASP A 110 3.87 -1.19 15.01
CA ASP A 110 3.28 0.01 15.60
C ASP A 110 1.84 -0.25 16.04
N SER A 111 1.56 -0.01 17.32
CA SER A 111 0.20 -0.11 17.91
C SER A 111 -0.53 1.23 17.98
N ASP A 112 0.14 2.33 17.64
CA ASP A 112 -0.46 3.67 17.58
C ASP A 112 -1.15 3.89 16.23
N HIS A 113 -2.37 4.47 16.27
CA HIS A 113 -3.16 4.71 15.06
C HIS A 113 -2.45 5.61 14.03
N GLY A 114 -1.84 6.70 14.46
CA GLY A 114 -1.18 7.64 13.56
C GLY A 114 0.05 7.04 12.90
N ARG A 115 0.83 6.27 13.66
CA ARG A 115 2.03 5.58 13.16
C ARG A 115 1.66 4.44 12.23
N GLY A 116 0.69 3.61 12.61
CA GLY A 116 0.16 2.55 11.74
C GLY A 116 -0.39 3.11 10.43
N PHE A 117 -1.12 4.23 10.51
CA PHE A 117 -1.60 4.94 9.33
C PHE A 117 -0.44 5.38 8.42
N HIS A 118 0.64 5.93 9.01
CA HIS A 118 1.81 6.33 8.24
C HIS A 118 2.47 5.15 7.52
N VAL A 119 2.59 4.00 8.20
CA VAL A 119 3.13 2.78 7.58
C VAL A 119 2.28 2.36 6.38
N MET A 120 0.95 2.38 6.53
CA MET A 120 0.03 2.00 5.45
C MET A 120 0.08 2.94 4.26
N MET A 121 0.23 4.25 4.49
CA MET A 121 0.25 5.26 3.43
C MET A 121 1.61 5.38 2.72
N SER A 122 2.71 5.12 3.43
CA SER A 122 4.07 5.38 2.93
C SER A 122 4.94 4.14 2.76
N GLY A 123 4.56 3.00 3.38
CA GLY A 123 5.40 1.81 3.47
C GLY A 123 6.62 1.99 4.38
N LYS A 124 6.67 3.06 5.19
CA LYS A 124 7.80 3.39 6.05
C LYS A 124 7.35 3.56 7.49
N LYS A 125 8.20 3.12 8.43
CA LYS A 125 7.99 3.44 9.85
C LYS A 125 8.14 4.93 10.07
N ALA A 126 7.26 5.46 10.87
CA ALA A 126 7.40 6.81 11.37
C ALA A 126 8.61 6.91 12.29
N GLY A 127 9.41 7.96 12.15
CA GLY A 127 10.50 8.28 13.07
C GLY A 127 9.99 8.61 14.47
N ALA A 128 10.90 8.70 15.44
CA ALA A 128 10.59 9.20 16.76
C ALA A 128 10.16 10.68 16.64
N GLY A 129 8.90 10.96 16.91
CA GLY A 129 8.32 12.30 16.85
C GLY A 129 6.86 12.22 17.24
N ASP A 130 6.28 13.36 17.59
CA ASP A 130 4.89 13.42 18.02
C ASP A 130 3.94 13.11 16.85
N PHE A 131 3.44 11.90 16.85
CA PHE A 131 2.31 11.49 16.04
C PHE A 131 1.01 11.81 16.79
N ASN A 132 0.85 13.06 17.21
CA ASN A 132 -0.45 13.52 17.64
C ASN A 132 -1.39 13.45 16.45
N GLY A 133 -2.44 12.64 16.55
CA GLY A 133 -3.34 12.25 15.47
C GLY A 133 -3.99 13.37 14.64
N ASN A 134 -3.65 14.62 14.90
CA ASN A 134 -4.10 15.81 14.17
C ASN A 134 -2.98 16.50 13.38
N GLN A 135 -1.75 16.02 13.40
CA GLN A 135 -0.67 16.62 12.61
C GLN A 135 -0.51 15.86 11.29
N ASN A 136 -0.57 16.59 10.20
CA ASN A 136 -0.19 16.10 8.88
C ASN A 136 1.23 15.55 8.95
N ASN A 137 1.34 14.25 9.11
CA ASN A 137 2.63 13.59 9.15
C ASN A 137 3.22 13.55 7.75
N ASN A 138 4.28 14.31 7.55
CA ASN A 138 4.92 14.50 6.27
C ASN A 138 6.37 13.99 6.28
N GLN A 139 6.67 12.96 7.08
CA GLN A 139 8.03 12.39 7.14
C GLN A 139 8.43 11.64 5.87
N HIS A 140 7.50 10.92 5.29
CA HIS A 140 7.71 10.17 4.04
C HIS A 140 6.55 10.44 3.08
N PRO A 141 6.83 10.46 1.76
CA PRO A 141 5.76 10.63 0.79
C PRO A 141 4.81 9.44 0.79
N CYS A 142 3.53 9.72 0.66
CA CYS A 142 2.52 8.68 0.49
C CYS A 142 2.58 8.06 -0.91
N ILE A 143 1.91 6.92 -1.07
CA ILE A 143 1.84 6.21 -2.34
C ILE A 143 1.30 7.09 -3.49
N GLY A 144 0.29 7.92 -3.23
CA GLY A 144 -0.26 8.85 -4.24
C GLY A 144 0.75 9.89 -4.71
N SER A 145 1.53 10.44 -3.77
CA SER A 145 2.61 11.39 -4.08
C SER A 145 3.76 10.73 -4.83
N MET A 146 4.08 9.48 -4.53
CA MET A 146 5.09 8.72 -5.27
C MET A 146 4.62 8.46 -6.71
N VAL A 147 3.37 8.09 -6.91
CA VAL A 147 2.78 7.92 -8.25
C VAL A 147 2.79 9.25 -9.02
N SER A 148 2.43 10.35 -8.37
CA SER A 148 2.51 11.69 -8.95
C SER A 148 3.92 12.09 -9.38
N HIS A 149 4.93 11.69 -8.59
CA HIS A 149 6.33 12.01 -8.90
C HIS A 149 6.91 11.16 -10.03
N LEU A 150 6.53 9.90 -10.11
CA LEU A 150 7.06 8.94 -11.09
C LEU A 150 6.25 8.93 -12.39
N GLY A 151 5.02 9.43 -12.35
CA GLY A 151 4.12 9.47 -13.50
C GLY A 151 4.43 10.61 -14.48
N THR A 152 3.84 10.54 -15.65
CA THR A 152 3.85 11.63 -16.64
C THR A 152 2.71 12.60 -16.34
N PRO A 153 2.92 13.92 -16.39
CA PRO A 153 1.85 14.90 -16.24
C PRO A 153 0.75 14.67 -17.27
N GLY A 154 -0.48 14.61 -16.81
CA GLY A 154 -1.69 14.51 -17.63
C GLY A 154 -2.56 15.77 -17.52
N VAL A 155 -3.75 15.72 -18.12
CA VAL A 155 -4.75 16.78 -18.01
C VAL A 155 -5.36 16.82 -16.61
N LEU A 156 -5.52 15.66 -15.98
CA LEU A 156 -6.06 15.54 -14.63
C LEU A 156 -4.92 15.48 -13.60
N PRO A 157 -5.17 15.95 -12.36
CA PRO A 157 -4.24 15.76 -11.27
C PRO A 157 -3.90 14.27 -11.10
N PRO A 158 -2.61 13.90 -11.03
CA PRO A 158 -2.20 12.49 -10.93
C PRO A 158 -2.52 11.86 -9.57
N TYR A 159 -2.80 12.68 -8.57
CA TYR A 159 -3.19 12.26 -7.24
C TYR A 159 -4.35 13.10 -6.72
N ILE A 160 -5.47 12.44 -6.41
CA ILE A 160 -6.68 13.06 -5.87
C ILE A 160 -6.99 12.42 -4.52
N SER A 161 -7.33 13.24 -3.53
CA SER A 161 -7.75 12.80 -2.19
C SER A 161 -9.19 13.20 -1.92
N LEU A 162 -9.99 12.24 -1.45
CA LEU A 162 -11.42 12.36 -1.15
C LEU A 162 -11.69 11.81 0.27
N PRO A 163 -12.56 12.41 1.06
CA PRO A 163 -13.23 13.70 0.92
C PRO A 163 -12.37 14.86 1.42
N ASN A 164 -11.17 14.59 1.92
CA ASN A 164 -10.27 15.59 2.50
C ASN A 164 -8.81 15.15 2.38
N PHE A 165 -7.92 15.98 2.90
CA PHE A 165 -6.52 15.61 3.03
C PHE A 165 -6.35 14.55 4.11
N LEU A 166 -5.89 13.37 3.72
CA LEU A 166 -5.60 12.29 4.65
C LEU A 166 -4.30 12.54 5.41
N ASN A 167 -4.30 12.25 6.71
CA ASN A 167 -3.08 12.23 7.49
C ASN A 167 -2.03 11.32 6.82
N SER A 168 -0.76 11.72 6.84
CA SER A 168 0.31 11.02 6.09
C SER A 168 0.06 10.89 4.57
N GLY A 169 -0.90 11.59 4.02
CA GLY A 169 -1.23 11.61 2.59
C GLY A 169 -0.45 12.65 1.78
N GLY A 170 0.56 13.26 2.37
CA GLY A 170 1.31 14.35 1.74
C GLY A 170 2.54 13.90 0.96
N PRO A 171 3.14 14.84 0.23
CA PRO A 171 4.29 14.61 -0.65
C PRO A 171 5.63 14.57 0.09
N SER A 172 5.71 15.01 1.36
CA SER A 172 6.94 15.07 2.13
C SER A 172 8.06 15.79 1.36
N PHE A 173 9.24 15.17 1.28
CA PHE A 173 10.42 15.73 0.59
C PHE A 173 10.29 15.81 -0.94
N LEU A 174 9.25 15.23 -1.54
CA LEU A 174 8.99 15.37 -2.98
C LEU A 174 8.48 16.77 -3.36
N GLY A 175 8.04 17.54 -2.36
CA GLY A 175 7.56 18.89 -2.55
C GLY A 175 6.09 19.02 -2.93
N PRO A 176 5.50 20.21 -2.78
CA PRO A 176 4.06 20.44 -2.89
C PRO A 176 3.45 20.15 -4.26
N ALA A 177 4.27 20.16 -5.33
CA ALA A 177 3.79 19.82 -6.68
C ALA A 177 3.30 18.39 -6.80
N HIS A 178 3.70 17.49 -5.88
CA HIS A 178 3.29 16.10 -5.83
C HIS A 178 2.26 15.80 -4.73
N GLY A 179 1.69 16.85 -4.12
CA GLY A 179 0.59 16.72 -3.18
C GLY A 179 -0.73 16.36 -3.85
N PRO A 180 -1.73 15.94 -3.07
CA PRO A 180 -3.04 15.63 -3.61
C PRO A 180 -3.79 16.88 -4.06
N PHE A 181 -4.56 16.74 -5.13
CA PHE A 181 -5.70 17.60 -5.36
C PHE A 181 -6.82 17.14 -4.44
N VAL A 182 -7.22 17.98 -3.51
CA VAL A 182 -8.22 17.62 -2.49
C VAL A 182 -9.60 18.04 -2.97
N ILE A 183 -10.53 17.10 -2.92
CA ILE A 183 -11.96 17.38 -3.09
C ILE A 183 -12.60 17.25 -1.71
N ASP A 184 -12.95 18.36 -1.09
CA ASP A 184 -13.39 18.47 0.31
C ASP A 184 -14.92 18.50 0.46
N SER A 185 -15.64 18.34 -0.63
CA SER A 185 -17.10 18.23 -0.66
C SER A 185 -17.53 16.88 -1.24
N ASP A 186 -18.71 16.43 -0.88
CA ASP A 186 -19.33 15.27 -1.49
C ASP A 186 -19.74 15.62 -2.93
N PRO A 187 -19.15 15.02 -3.97
CA PRO A 187 -19.51 15.30 -5.36
C PRO A 187 -20.96 14.91 -5.71
N ALA A 188 -21.61 14.10 -4.86
CA ALA A 188 -22.99 13.67 -5.01
C ALA A 188 -23.96 14.49 -4.15
N ALA A 189 -23.47 15.44 -3.34
CA ALA A 189 -24.33 16.31 -2.56
C ALA A 189 -25.14 17.21 -3.50
N PRO A 190 -26.45 17.37 -3.29
CA PRO A 190 -27.22 18.36 -4.03
C PRO A 190 -26.70 19.77 -3.68
N ASP A 191 -26.61 20.62 -4.68
CA ASP A 191 -26.25 22.05 -4.57
C ASP A 191 -27.22 22.80 -3.64
#